data_29004100db84ccda1a9149cbca50ffff
#
_entry.id   29004100db84ccda1a9149cbca50ffff
#
_cell.length_a   1.000
_cell.length_b   1.000
_cell.length_c   1.000
_cell.angle_alpha   90.00
_cell.angle_beta   90.00
_cell.angle_gamma   90.00
#
_symmetry.space_group_name_H-M   'P 1'
#
loop_
_entity.id
_entity.type
_entity.pdbx_description
1 polymer ?
#
loop_
_entity_poly.entity_id
_entity_poly.type
_entity_poly.pdbx_seq_one_letter_code
_entity_poly.pdbx_strand_id
1 'polypeptide(L)'
;MLIGCLLIANLSMVYGKAHFTWSAEFDRAYELVFRFEFESAKTILESASLEDPDNLVPAYIQSDIDLIQFMNTEQKGDKAQLFNHYDVLLKRVSSLPKSHPRRASILGELYLKRGFVHLSSESNLSAAMDVYRSYNLSETAYRQDSLLSPNMLGWGIMQLVMGAIPENYQWYASVVGLNGDVAEGERIMSRLLRSAQGNSMDLLHARFTKAYVTLNVDFEQEMSFSDSETLKYPLFLFLKSEDLARSGKGQLAADLVARAKEERGFLGLWYLEYSFGKTLVRNLREGAESQLLFFINQYPGENYLKSACLYLSWHFMLQGDEEAYSLYTAEVKTKGKAFVGADKQAVYESEVRPHPQLLRARLAFDRGDDESVEIILENMNPLLFSSTLNNQLWHYYRARIFERKGNDEQAISEYGNVIKTPFDARTYLLPASHIRMAELFLSQGETGKAEVHFKESLKYNDYPYAASYQRPAKSALKTLK
;
A
#
# COMPACT_ATOMS: atom_id res chain seq x y z
N MET A 1 -46.21 -25.72 48.32
CA MET A 1 -46.48 -25.41 46.90
C MET A 1 -46.37 -23.88 46.76
N LEU A 2 -45.14 -23.39 46.51
CA LEU A 2 -44.84 -21.97 46.37
C LEU A 2 -44.43 -21.75 44.93
N ILE A 3 -45.29 -21.05 44.20
CA ILE A 3 -45.06 -20.62 42.83
C ILE A 3 -44.21 -19.33 42.90
N GLY A 4 -42.94 -19.47 42.55
CA GLY A 4 -42.08 -18.32 42.37
C GLY A 4 -42.28 -17.69 41.00
N CYS A 5 -42.88 -16.52 40.92
CA CYS A 5 -42.91 -15.70 39.72
C CYS A 5 -41.51 -15.15 39.44
N LEU A 6 -40.83 -15.67 38.42
CA LEU A 6 -39.67 -15.06 37.82
C LEU A 6 -40.18 -13.86 36.96
N LEU A 7 -40.10 -12.66 37.53
CA LEU A 7 -40.18 -11.41 36.77
C LEU A 7 -38.91 -11.30 35.92
N ILE A 8 -39.00 -11.71 34.66
CA ILE A 8 -38.01 -11.36 33.64
C ILE A 8 -38.27 -9.87 33.34
N ALA A 9 -37.52 -9.01 34.01
CA ALA A 9 -37.47 -7.60 33.62
C ALA A 9 -36.85 -7.51 32.23
N ASN A 10 -37.68 -7.44 31.21
CA ASN A 10 -37.28 -6.95 29.91
C ASN A 10 -36.87 -5.47 30.09
N LEU A 11 -35.59 -5.24 30.39
CA LEU A 11 -34.97 -3.94 30.20
C LEU A 11 -34.96 -3.68 28.68
N SER A 12 -36.09 -3.23 28.13
CA SER A 12 -36.06 -2.50 26.87
C SER A 12 -35.20 -1.26 27.15
N MET A 13 -33.95 -1.31 26.74
CA MET A 13 -33.13 -0.10 26.64
C MET A 13 -33.95 0.88 25.79
N VAL A 14 -34.51 1.89 26.44
CA VAL A 14 -35.07 3.06 25.73
C VAL A 14 -33.85 3.78 25.16
N TYR A 15 -33.49 3.41 23.95
CA TYR A 15 -32.52 4.20 23.20
C TYR A 15 -33.12 5.61 23.04
N GLY A 16 -32.45 6.60 23.57
CA GLY A 16 -32.72 8.00 23.29
C GLY A 16 -32.55 8.28 21.80
N LYS A 17 -32.62 9.52 21.39
CA LYS A 17 -32.45 9.89 19.99
C LYS A 17 -30.95 9.90 19.63
N ALA A 18 -30.54 8.99 18.77
CA ALA A 18 -29.14 8.90 18.30
C ALA A 18 -28.62 10.26 17.84
N HIS A 19 -27.41 10.60 18.24
CA HIS A 19 -26.72 11.82 17.83
C HIS A 19 -25.23 11.57 17.57
N PHE A 20 -24.54 12.56 17.02
CA PHE A 20 -23.12 12.50 16.70
C PHE A 20 -22.44 13.77 17.21
N THR A 21 -22.01 13.74 18.46
CA THR A 21 -21.39 14.87 19.13
C THR A 21 -19.93 14.60 19.39
N TRP A 22 -19.07 15.29 18.66
CA TRP A 22 -17.60 15.17 18.79
C TRP A 22 -17.10 16.01 19.96
N SER A 23 -16.17 15.48 20.76
CA SER A 23 -15.51 16.14 21.88
C SER A 23 -13.99 16.04 21.80
N ALA A 24 -13.28 16.83 22.60
CA ALA A 24 -11.82 16.76 22.70
C ALA A 24 -11.30 15.37 23.17
N GLU A 25 -12.10 14.64 23.92
CA GLU A 25 -11.81 13.28 24.33
C GLU A 25 -11.73 12.32 23.13
N PHE A 26 -12.60 12.49 22.14
CA PHE A 26 -12.56 11.72 20.90
C PHE A 26 -11.38 12.09 20.00
N ASP A 27 -10.93 13.34 20.02
CA ASP A 27 -9.68 13.72 19.37
C ASP A 27 -8.50 12.94 19.98
N ARG A 28 -8.47 12.83 21.32
CA ARG A 28 -7.43 12.04 22.01
C ARG A 28 -7.53 10.55 21.70
N ALA A 29 -8.73 9.97 21.75
CA ALA A 29 -8.96 8.56 21.39
C ALA A 29 -8.48 8.29 19.96
N TYR A 30 -8.83 9.18 19.01
CA TYR A 30 -8.45 9.02 17.62
C TYR A 30 -6.94 9.18 17.38
N GLU A 31 -6.29 10.07 18.09
CA GLU A 31 -4.84 10.16 18.06
C GLU A 31 -4.16 8.86 18.52
N LEU A 32 -4.69 8.22 19.56
CA LEU A 32 -4.22 6.91 20.02
C LEU A 32 -4.42 5.83 18.96
N VAL A 33 -5.50 5.87 18.17
CA VAL A 33 -5.71 4.97 17.03
C VAL A 33 -4.57 5.11 16.00
N PHE A 34 -4.20 6.35 15.63
CA PHE A 34 -3.09 6.59 14.70
C PHE A 34 -1.73 6.20 15.27
N ARG A 35 -1.59 6.19 16.60
CA ARG A 35 -0.39 5.68 17.30
C ARG A 35 -0.37 4.17 17.45
N PHE A 36 -1.43 3.46 17.03
CA PHE A 36 -1.64 2.02 17.23
C PHE A 36 -1.72 1.62 18.71
N GLU A 37 -2.07 2.55 19.57
CA GLU A 37 -2.35 2.34 21.01
C GLU A 37 -3.83 2.00 21.22
N PHE A 38 -4.29 0.93 20.55
CA PHE A 38 -5.71 0.58 20.44
C PHE A 38 -6.39 0.32 21.79
N GLU A 39 -5.73 -0.34 22.73
CA GLU A 39 -6.32 -0.65 24.04
C GLU A 39 -6.59 0.64 24.84
N SER A 40 -5.66 1.59 24.79
CA SER A 40 -5.88 2.91 25.41
C SER A 40 -7.02 3.68 24.75
N ALA A 41 -7.14 3.62 23.42
CA ALA A 41 -8.25 4.23 22.70
C ALA A 41 -9.58 3.57 23.08
N LYS A 42 -9.67 2.23 23.10
CA LYS A 42 -10.88 1.48 23.49
C LYS A 42 -11.35 1.82 24.89
N THR A 43 -10.45 1.97 25.86
CA THR A 43 -10.81 2.38 27.23
C THR A 43 -11.56 3.70 27.25
N ILE A 44 -11.12 4.69 26.47
CA ILE A 44 -11.83 5.99 26.34
C ILE A 44 -13.21 5.78 25.69
N LEU A 45 -13.28 5.01 24.61
CA LEU A 45 -14.50 4.80 23.84
C LEU A 45 -15.55 4.02 24.65
N GLU A 46 -15.14 3.05 25.45
CA GLU A 46 -16.01 2.27 26.33
C GLU A 46 -16.59 3.14 27.45
N SER A 47 -15.76 3.97 28.11
CA SER A 47 -16.24 4.92 29.11
C SER A 47 -17.28 5.87 28.53
N ALA A 48 -16.97 6.49 27.40
CA ALA A 48 -17.88 7.41 26.72
C ALA A 48 -19.19 6.72 26.26
N SER A 49 -19.13 5.47 25.83
CA SER A 49 -20.30 4.69 25.44
C SER A 49 -21.22 4.34 26.63
N LEU A 50 -20.64 4.17 27.81
CA LEU A 50 -21.42 3.96 29.04
C LEU A 50 -22.08 5.23 29.53
N GLU A 51 -21.42 6.37 29.41
CA GLU A 51 -21.93 7.69 29.81
C GLU A 51 -23.03 8.20 28.87
N ASP A 52 -22.85 7.97 27.56
CA ASP A 52 -23.78 8.46 26.53
C ASP A 52 -23.92 7.40 25.40
N PRO A 53 -24.77 6.38 25.61
CA PRO A 53 -24.95 5.28 24.65
C PRO A 53 -25.63 5.72 23.34
N ASP A 54 -26.21 6.91 23.28
CA ASP A 54 -26.86 7.45 22.09
C ASP A 54 -25.89 8.23 21.19
N ASN A 55 -24.73 8.60 21.69
CA ASN A 55 -23.66 9.19 20.89
C ASN A 55 -22.99 8.12 20.00
N LEU A 56 -22.98 8.35 18.70
CA LEU A 56 -22.43 7.40 17.71
C LEU A 56 -20.92 7.51 17.51
N VAL A 57 -20.26 8.54 18.06
CA VAL A 57 -18.82 8.77 17.85
C VAL A 57 -17.95 7.63 18.38
N PRO A 58 -18.18 7.07 19.59
CA PRO A 58 -17.40 5.93 20.05
C PRO A 58 -17.45 4.73 19.10
N ALA A 59 -18.65 4.33 18.65
CA ALA A 59 -18.82 3.23 17.71
C ALA A 59 -18.20 3.53 16.33
N TYR A 60 -18.21 4.77 15.91
CA TYR A 60 -17.58 5.21 14.67
C TYR A 60 -16.04 5.10 14.75
N ILE A 61 -15.42 5.56 15.82
CA ILE A 61 -13.98 5.41 16.03
C ILE A 61 -13.59 3.92 16.21
N GLN A 62 -14.42 3.15 16.93
CA GLN A 62 -14.21 1.70 17.07
C GLN A 62 -14.20 1.02 15.70
N SER A 63 -15.02 1.45 14.73
CA SER A 63 -15.00 0.89 13.37
C SER A 63 -13.69 1.12 12.62
N ASP A 64 -12.94 2.18 12.96
CA ASP A 64 -11.59 2.40 12.42
C ASP A 64 -10.58 1.45 13.05
N ILE A 65 -10.64 1.26 14.36
CA ILE A 65 -9.78 0.30 15.07
C ILE A 65 -9.97 -1.10 14.48
N ASP A 66 -11.23 -1.53 14.33
CA ASP A 66 -11.58 -2.85 13.81
C ASP A 66 -11.08 -3.04 12.37
N LEU A 67 -11.23 -2.02 11.51
CA LEU A 67 -10.72 -2.06 10.14
C LEU A 67 -9.19 -2.15 10.10
N ILE A 68 -8.50 -1.29 10.87
CA ILE A 68 -7.04 -1.27 10.91
C ILE A 68 -6.51 -2.62 11.42
N GLN A 69 -7.09 -3.17 12.50
CA GLN A 69 -6.71 -4.47 13.03
C GLN A 69 -6.95 -5.59 12.01
N PHE A 70 -8.13 -5.60 11.38
CA PHE A 70 -8.44 -6.58 10.32
C PHE A 70 -7.47 -6.51 9.14
N MET A 71 -7.21 -5.30 8.60
CA MET A 71 -6.28 -5.12 7.47
C MET A 71 -4.84 -5.46 7.84
N ASN A 72 -4.45 -5.24 9.09
CA ASN A 72 -3.11 -5.48 9.59
C ASN A 72 -2.84 -6.97 9.89
N THR A 73 -3.85 -7.71 10.36
CA THR A 73 -3.70 -9.12 10.80
C THR A 73 -4.26 -10.14 9.80
N GLU A 74 -5.14 -9.73 8.90
CA GLU A 74 -5.84 -10.57 7.92
C GLU A 74 -6.62 -11.75 8.55
N GLN A 75 -6.96 -11.64 9.84
CA GLN A 75 -7.65 -12.72 10.56
C GLN A 75 -9.10 -12.87 10.09
N LYS A 76 -9.42 -14.02 9.49
CA LYS A 76 -10.75 -14.29 8.93
C LYS A 76 -11.87 -14.37 9.96
N GLY A 77 -11.54 -14.71 11.21
CA GLY A 77 -12.52 -14.82 12.30
C GLY A 77 -13.23 -13.51 12.61
N ASP A 78 -12.52 -12.40 12.50
CA ASP A 78 -13.02 -11.07 12.86
C ASP A 78 -13.92 -10.47 11.78
N LYS A 79 -13.90 -11.01 10.57
CA LYS A 79 -14.60 -10.46 9.41
C LYS A 79 -16.13 -10.43 9.58
N ALA A 80 -16.73 -11.53 10.05
CA ALA A 80 -18.19 -11.57 10.26
C ALA A 80 -18.63 -10.58 11.33
N GLN A 81 -17.86 -10.43 12.38
CA GLN A 81 -18.07 -9.45 13.44
C GLN A 81 -17.93 -8.03 12.89
N LEU A 82 -16.91 -7.77 12.08
CA LEU A 82 -16.67 -6.48 11.45
C LEU A 82 -17.84 -6.06 10.54
N PHE A 83 -18.35 -6.97 9.68
CA PHE A 83 -19.53 -6.68 8.88
C PHE A 83 -20.76 -6.38 9.73
N ASN A 84 -21.00 -7.14 10.80
CA ASN A 84 -22.11 -6.88 11.71
C ASN A 84 -21.99 -5.50 12.38
N HIS A 85 -20.78 -5.11 12.79
CA HIS A 85 -20.53 -3.77 13.33
C HIS A 85 -20.87 -2.67 12.32
N TYR A 86 -20.42 -2.81 11.05
CA TYR A 86 -20.77 -1.84 10.01
C TYR A 86 -22.27 -1.77 9.74
N ASP A 87 -22.95 -2.91 9.67
CA ASP A 87 -24.39 -2.95 9.41
C ASP A 87 -25.20 -2.28 10.54
N VAL A 88 -24.85 -2.54 11.79
CA VAL A 88 -25.46 -1.90 12.96
C VAL A 88 -25.19 -0.40 12.94
N LEU A 89 -23.94 0.01 12.72
CA LEU A 89 -23.57 1.43 12.72
C LEU A 89 -24.20 2.19 11.56
N LEU A 90 -24.22 1.63 10.35
CA LEU A 90 -24.91 2.18 9.19
C LEU A 90 -26.40 2.41 9.47
N LYS A 91 -27.08 1.45 10.13
CA LYS A 91 -28.48 1.58 10.51
C LYS A 91 -28.67 2.70 11.53
N ARG A 92 -27.83 2.79 12.57
CA ARG A 92 -27.89 3.86 13.59
C ARG A 92 -27.60 5.23 12.99
N VAL A 93 -26.58 5.38 12.16
CA VAL A 93 -26.27 6.65 11.48
C VAL A 93 -27.39 7.05 10.51
N SER A 94 -28.05 6.08 9.87
CA SER A 94 -29.19 6.34 8.99
C SER A 94 -30.41 6.89 9.75
N SER A 95 -30.52 6.68 11.06
CA SER A 95 -31.57 7.24 11.91
C SER A 95 -31.34 8.69 12.31
N LEU A 96 -30.14 9.24 12.12
CA LEU A 96 -29.89 10.67 12.31
C LEU A 96 -30.78 11.50 11.37
N PRO A 97 -31.21 12.71 11.80
CA PRO A 97 -31.96 13.61 10.93
C PRO A 97 -31.33 13.82 9.58
N LYS A 98 -32.11 13.85 8.50
CA LYS A 98 -31.59 14.11 7.15
C LYS A 98 -30.82 15.44 7.03
N SER A 99 -31.18 16.40 7.88
CA SER A 99 -30.54 17.72 7.99
C SER A 99 -29.27 17.71 8.83
N HIS A 100 -28.88 16.57 9.42
CA HIS A 100 -27.65 16.49 10.21
C HIS A 100 -26.42 16.67 9.30
N PRO A 101 -25.52 17.64 9.54
CA PRO A 101 -24.48 18.06 8.59
C PRO A 101 -23.46 16.97 8.28
N ARG A 102 -23.21 16.04 9.20
CA ARG A 102 -22.25 14.95 9.03
C ARG A 102 -22.87 13.61 8.59
N ARG A 103 -24.21 13.52 8.48
CA ARG A 103 -24.86 12.23 8.21
C ARG A 103 -24.41 11.59 6.90
N ALA A 104 -24.37 12.38 5.83
CA ALA A 104 -24.00 11.86 4.52
C ALA A 104 -22.51 11.49 4.44
N SER A 105 -21.61 12.30 5.00
CA SER A 105 -20.18 12.01 5.03
C SER A 105 -19.86 10.76 5.85
N ILE A 106 -20.46 10.59 7.04
CA ILE A 106 -20.26 9.39 7.87
C ILE A 106 -20.75 8.13 7.13
N LEU A 107 -21.95 8.17 6.56
CA LEU A 107 -22.47 7.04 5.77
C LEU A 107 -21.57 6.71 4.58
N GLY A 108 -21.09 7.73 3.85
CA GLY A 108 -20.17 7.57 2.74
C GLY A 108 -18.88 6.87 3.15
N GLU A 109 -18.29 7.30 4.25
CA GLU A 109 -17.07 6.70 4.78
C GLU A 109 -17.26 5.26 5.27
N LEU A 110 -18.34 4.97 5.99
CA LEU A 110 -18.65 3.61 6.43
C LEU A 110 -18.88 2.65 5.27
N TYR A 111 -19.54 3.09 4.19
CA TYR A 111 -19.66 2.29 2.98
C TYR A 111 -18.30 2.07 2.30
N LEU A 112 -17.42 3.07 2.26
CA LEU A 112 -16.07 2.90 1.72
C LEU A 112 -15.26 1.87 2.51
N LYS A 113 -15.25 1.99 3.84
CA LYS A 113 -14.59 1.05 4.76
C LYS A 113 -15.10 -0.38 4.55
N ARG A 114 -16.43 -0.56 4.52
CA ARG A 114 -17.04 -1.87 4.26
C ARG A 114 -16.71 -2.41 2.86
N GLY A 115 -16.62 -1.54 1.87
CA GLY A 115 -16.17 -1.86 0.52
C GLY A 115 -14.75 -2.43 0.50
N PHE A 116 -13.82 -1.89 1.27
CA PHE A 116 -12.47 -2.44 1.42
C PHE A 116 -12.48 -3.85 2.06
N VAL A 117 -13.32 -4.09 3.06
CA VAL A 117 -13.48 -5.43 3.65
C VAL A 117 -14.05 -6.41 2.62
N HIS A 118 -14.98 -5.99 1.76
CA HIS A 118 -15.48 -6.82 0.66
C HIS A 118 -14.39 -7.15 -0.37
N LEU A 119 -13.53 -6.18 -0.75
CA LEU A 119 -12.41 -6.41 -1.67
C LEU A 119 -11.41 -7.44 -1.13
N SER A 120 -11.04 -7.34 0.15
CA SER A 120 -10.15 -8.32 0.79
C SER A 120 -10.74 -9.72 0.89
N SER A 121 -12.01 -9.87 0.52
CA SER A 121 -12.80 -11.11 0.58
C SER A 121 -13.20 -11.62 -0.80
N GLU A 122 -12.63 -11.06 -1.86
CA GLU A 122 -12.96 -11.39 -3.25
C GLU A 122 -14.44 -11.17 -3.60
N SER A 123 -15.19 -10.42 -2.77
CA SER A 123 -16.61 -10.10 -2.97
C SER A 123 -16.74 -8.83 -3.83
N ASN A 124 -16.25 -8.88 -5.06
CA ASN A 124 -16.09 -7.71 -5.93
C ASN A 124 -17.39 -6.95 -6.22
N LEU A 125 -18.52 -7.64 -6.38
CA LEU A 125 -19.81 -6.98 -6.64
C LEU A 125 -20.29 -6.18 -5.43
N SER A 126 -20.19 -6.75 -4.23
CA SER A 126 -20.57 -6.07 -2.99
C SER A 126 -19.66 -4.87 -2.74
N ALA A 127 -18.35 -5.01 -2.99
CA ALA A 127 -17.40 -3.92 -2.91
C ALA A 127 -17.77 -2.78 -3.87
N ALA A 128 -18.06 -3.09 -5.13
CA ALA A 128 -18.46 -2.09 -6.13
C ALA A 128 -19.75 -1.34 -5.73
N MET A 129 -20.74 -2.05 -5.18
CA MET A 129 -21.97 -1.43 -4.68
C MET A 129 -21.71 -0.48 -3.50
N ASP A 130 -20.84 -0.84 -2.57
CA ASP A 130 -20.52 0.00 -1.42
C ASP A 130 -19.68 1.21 -1.84
N VAL A 131 -18.72 1.05 -2.74
CA VAL A 131 -17.97 2.17 -3.33
C VAL A 131 -18.91 3.13 -4.07
N TYR A 132 -19.87 2.62 -4.84
CA TYR A 132 -20.88 3.45 -5.51
C TYR A 132 -21.72 4.27 -4.52
N ARG A 133 -22.17 3.64 -3.43
CA ARG A 133 -22.91 4.34 -2.36
C ARG A 133 -22.06 5.41 -1.68
N SER A 134 -20.80 5.06 -1.37
CA SER A 134 -19.83 5.97 -0.78
C SER A 134 -19.62 7.21 -1.66
N TYR A 135 -19.40 7.01 -2.96
CA TYR A 135 -19.22 8.10 -3.92
C TYR A 135 -20.38 9.08 -3.91
N ASN A 136 -21.62 8.58 -4.11
CA ASN A 136 -22.79 9.43 -4.18
C ASN A 136 -23.08 10.19 -2.86
N LEU A 137 -22.81 9.56 -1.71
CA LEU A 137 -22.97 10.17 -0.41
C LEU A 137 -21.90 11.24 -0.16
N SER A 138 -20.64 10.97 -0.51
CA SER A 138 -19.55 11.93 -0.37
C SER A 138 -19.75 13.15 -1.29
N GLU A 139 -20.18 12.93 -2.53
CA GLU A 139 -20.53 14.01 -3.45
C GLU A 139 -21.69 14.87 -2.90
N THR A 140 -22.75 14.22 -2.39
CA THR A 140 -23.89 14.89 -1.80
C THR A 140 -23.48 15.75 -0.60
N ALA A 141 -22.67 15.19 0.30
CA ALA A 141 -22.16 15.91 1.48
C ALA A 141 -21.32 17.13 1.05
N TYR A 142 -20.42 16.96 0.11
CA TYR A 142 -19.55 18.03 -0.38
C TYR A 142 -20.33 19.14 -1.11
N ARG A 143 -21.37 18.80 -1.87
CA ARG A 143 -22.27 19.77 -2.51
C ARG A 143 -23.12 20.54 -1.49
N GLN A 144 -23.50 19.92 -0.38
CA GLN A 144 -24.25 20.58 0.71
C GLN A 144 -23.40 21.60 1.46
N ASP A 145 -22.16 21.24 1.80
CA ASP A 145 -21.19 22.12 2.46
C ASP A 145 -19.76 21.71 2.10
N SER A 146 -19.16 22.42 1.15
CA SER A 146 -17.81 22.16 0.65
C SER A 146 -16.69 22.70 1.56
N LEU A 147 -17.04 23.32 2.70
CA LEU A 147 -16.08 23.84 3.68
C LEU A 147 -16.02 22.97 4.94
N LEU A 148 -17.02 22.13 5.17
CA LEU A 148 -17.01 21.22 6.31
C LEU A 148 -15.94 20.13 6.12
N SER A 149 -14.99 20.02 7.07
CA SER A 149 -13.81 19.14 6.96
C SER A 149 -14.13 17.68 6.60
N PRO A 150 -15.10 16.96 7.24
CA PRO A 150 -15.39 15.58 6.86
C PRO A 150 -15.97 15.45 5.44
N ASN A 151 -16.65 16.49 4.92
CA ASN A 151 -17.14 16.50 3.55
C ASN A 151 -16.00 16.69 2.55
N MET A 152 -15.04 17.57 2.89
CA MET A 152 -13.81 17.73 2.11
C MET A 152 -12.99 16.44 2.09
N LEU A 153 -12.80 15.81 3.26
CA LEU A 153 -12.05 14.55 3.39
C LEU A 153 -12.69 13.46 2.54
N GLY A 154 -13.99 13.19 2.75
CA GLY A 154 -14.70 12.12 2.02
C GLY A 154 -14.71 12.32 0.52
N TRP A 155 -15.00 13.52 0.03
CA TRP A 155 -14.99 13.79 -1.42
C TRP A 155 -13.59 13.79 -2.01
N GLY A 156 -12.60 14.35 -1.31
CA GLY A 156 -11.20 14.30 -1.72
C GLY A 156 -10.69 12.88 -1.84
N ILE A 157 -10.99 11.99 -0.89
CA ILE A 157 -10.66 10.56 -0.98
C ILE A 157 -11.31 9.94 -2.23
N MET A 158 -12.59 10.21 -2.49
CA MET A 158 -13.27 9.68 -3.67
C MET A 158 -12.62 10.13 -4.97
N GLN A 159 -12.25 11.41 -5.09
CA GLN A 159 -11.54 11.92 -6.27
C GLN A 159 -10.19 11.21 -6.47
N LEU A 160 -9.42 11.03 -5.41
CA LEU A 160 -8.13 10.34 -5.45
C LEU A 160 -8.28 8.85 -5.80
N VAL A 161 -9.19 8.14 -5.14
CA VAL A 161 -9.40 6.70 -5.34
C VAL A 161 -9.92 6.42 -6.75
N MET A 162 -10.95 7.14 -7.19
CA MET A 162 -11.52 6.94 -8.53
C MET A 162 -10.57 7.38 -9.64
N GLY A 163 -9.82 8.48 -9.45
CA GLY A 163 -8.81 8.95 -10.40
C GLY A 163 -7.60 8.02 -10.51
N ALA A 164 -7.29 7.28 -9.45
CA ALA A 164 -6.19 6.33 -9.41
C ALA A 164 -6.56 4.92 -9.94
N ILE A 165 -7.83 4.63 -10.23
CA ILE A 165 -8.26 3.34 -10.78
C ILE A 165 -7.53 3.08 -12.11
N PRO A 166 -6.91 1.90 -12.31
CA PRO A 166 -6.28 1.53 -13.57
C PRO A 166 -7.26 1.59 -14.75
N GLU A 167 -6.77 2.00 -15.92
CA GLU A 167 -7.60 2.23 -17.13
C GLU A 167 -8.45 1.02 -17.54
N ASN A 168 -7.93 -0.19 -17.37
CA ASN A 168 -8.67 -1.42 -17.68
C ASN A 168 -9.91 -1.63 -16.79
N TYR A 169 -10.03 -0.90 -15.68
CA TYR A 169 -11.19 -0.90 -14.80
C TYR A 169 -11.99 0.42 -14.85
N GLN A 170 -11.43 1.49 -15.44
CA GLN A 170 -12.11 2.80 -15.53
C GLN A 170 -13.44 2.72 -16.29
N TRP A 171 -13.55 1.84 -17.29
CA TRP A 171 -14.80 1.69 -18.01
C TRP A 171 -15.94 1.17 -17.12
N TYR A 172 -15.65 0.28 -16.14
CA TYR A 172 -16.66 -0.14 -15.16
C TYR A 172 -17.11 1.05 -14.30
N ALA A 173 -16.16 1.85 -13.83
CA ALA A 173 -16.45 3.04 -13.05
C ALA A 173 -17.28 4.04 -13.87
N SER A 174 -16.90 4.30 -15.13
CA SER A 174 -17.59 5.26 -16.00
C SER A 174 -19.01 4.84 -16.40
N VAL A 175 -19.26 3.53 -16.61
CA VAL A 175 -20.61 2.99 -16.92
C VAL A 175 -21.59 3.28 -15.77
N VAL A 176 -21.12 3.29 -14.53
CA VAL A 176 -21.94 3.61 -13.36
C VAL A 176 -21.81 5.09 -12.91
N GLY A 177 -21.17 5.92 -13.73
CA GLY A 177 -21.04 7.36 -13.49
C GLY A 177 -20.01 7.75 -12.42
N LEU A 178 -19.11 6.84 -12.03
CA LEU A 178 -18.02 7.11 -11.08
C LEU A 178 -16.84 7.71 -11.83
N ASN A 179 -16.57 8.98 -11.60
CA ASN A 179 -15.42 9.69 -12.15
C ASN A 179 -14.58 10.25 -11.01
N GLY A 180 -13.27 10.26 -11.19
CA GLY A 180 -12.34 10.86 -10.24
C GLY A 180 -11.22 11.61 -10.96
N ASP A 181 -10.67 12.59 -10.27
CA ASP A 181 -9.55 13.38 -10.71
C ASP A 181 -8.55 13.52 -9.57
N VAL A 182 -7.36 12.94 -9.76
CA VAL A 182 -6.28 12.95 -8.75
C VAL A 182 -5.89 14.38 -8.41
N ALA A 183 -5.77 15.28 -9.41
CA ALA A 183 -5.37 16.67 -9.18
C ALA A 183 -6.44 17.44 -8.38
N GLU A 184 -7.73 17.20 -8.65
CA GLU A 184 -8.83 17.77 -7.86
C GLU A 184 -8.83 17.23 -6.43
N GLY A 185 -8.63 15.91 -6.26
CA GLY A 185 -8.50 15.29 -4.94
C GLY A 185 -7.36 15.89 -4.13
N GLU A 186 -6.18 16.04 -4.72
CA GLU A 186 -5.03 16.69 -4.06
C GLU A 186 -5.31 18.16 -3.72
N ARG A 187 -5.99 18.89 -4.59
CA ARG A 187 -6.38 20.28 -4.35
C ARG A 187 -7.32 20.39 -3.13
N ILE A 188 -8.30 19.48 -3.02
CA ILE A 188 -9.22 19.43 -1.89
C ILE A 188 -8.48 19.09 -0.60
N MET A 189 -7.63 18.05 -0.60
CA MET A 189 -6.83 17.67 0.56
C MET A 189 -5.89 18.78 1.02
N SER A 190 -5.22 19.44 0.07
CA SER A 190 -4.34 20.59 0.37
C SER A 190 -5.12 21.79 0.95
N ARG A 191 -6.37 22.02 0.51
CA ARG A 191 -7.24 23.03 1.09
C ARG A 191 -7.65 22.66 2.51
N LEU A 192 -8.02 21.38 2.76
CA LEU A 192 -8.36 20.89 4.10
C LEU A 192 -7.19 21.07 5.06
N LEU A 193 -5.97 20.70 4.66
CA LEU A 193 -4.78 20.84 5.49
C LEU A 193 -4.40 22.28 5.83
N ARG A 194 -4.78 23.24 4.98
CA ARG A 194 -4.61 24.69 5.26
C ARG A 194 -5.74 25.29 6.06
N SER A 195 -6.88 24.60 6.21
CA SER A 195 -8.01 25.13 6.96
C SER A 195 -7.76 24.95 8.46
N ALA A 196 -8.00 25.99 9.24
CA ALA A 196 -7.94 25.93 10.72
C ALA A 196 -9.17 25.22 11.35
N GLN A 197 -10.12 24.74 10.53
CA GLN A 197 -11.41 24.23 10.98
C GLN A 197 -11.48 22.69 11.05
N GLY A 198 -10.40 21.98 10.62
CA GLY A 198 -10.33 20.54 10.72
C GLY A 198 -10.13 20.06 12.17
N ASN A 199 -10.87 19.02 12.61
CA ASN A 199 -10.49 18.31 13.82
C ASN A 199 -9.19 17.51 13.58
N SER A 200 -8.58 17.03 14.64
CA SER A 200 -7.30 16.29 14.55
C SER A 200 -7.43 15.03 13.67
N MET A 201 -8.57 14.37 13.69
CA MET A 201 -8.90 13.21 12.89
C MET A 201 -8.86 13.51 11.38
N ASP A 202 -9.65 14.48 10.93
CA ASP A 202 -9.74 14.83 9.51
C ASP A 202 -8.36 15.24 8.95
N LEU A 203 -7.55 15.95 9.76
CA LEU A 203 -6.21 16.38 9.38
C LEU A 203 -5.22 15.21 9.28
N LEU A 204 -5.25 14.27 10.24
CA LEU A 204 -4.41 13.07 10.19
C LEU A 204 -4.75 12.20 8.98
N HIS A 205 -6.04 11.96 8.71
CA HIS A 205 -6.51 11.26 7.52
C HIS A 205 -6.09 11.95 6.22
N ALA A 206 -6.29 13.25 6.12
CA ALA A 206 -5.91 14.00 4.93
C ALA A 206 -4.40 13.93 4.66
N ARG A 207 -3.57 14.05 5.70
CA ARG A 207 -2.11 13.90 5.60
C ARG A 207 -1.72 12.50 5.13
N PHE A 208 -2.26 11.47 5.77
CA PHE A 208 -1.99 10.09 5.39
C PHE A 208 -2.41 9.82 3.95
N THR A 209 -3.65 10.19 3.57
CA THR A 209 -4.18 9.94 2.23
C THR A 209 -3.35 10.66 1.16
N LYS A 210 -3.01 11.93 1.39
CA LYS A 210 -2.17 12.70 0.46
C LYS A 210 -0.80 12.03 0.28
N ALA A 211 -0.13 11.69 1.37
CA ALA A 211 1.18 11.04 1.33
C ALA A 211 1.13 9.65 0.68
N TYR A 212 0.08 8.88 0.93
CA TYR A 212 -0.13 7.57 0.29
C TYR A 212 -0.30 7.70 -1.23
N VAL A 213 -1.04 8.71 -1.68
CA VAL A 213 -1.22 8.98 -3.12
C VAL A 213 0.09 9.45 -3.75
N THR A 214 0.80 10.39 -3.12
CA THR A 214 2.13 10.83 -3.57
C THR A 214 3.07 9.63 -3.74
N LEU A 215 3.13 8.72 -2.76
CA LEU A 215 3.97 7.52 -2.84
C LEU A 215 3.61 6.59 -4.02
N ASN A 216 2.34 6.52 -4.42
CA ASN A 216 1.88 5.53 -5.40
C ASN A 216 1.54 6.10 -6.79
N VAL A 217 1.40 7.41 -6.93
CA VAL A 217 0.99 8.07 -8.18
C VAL A 217 2.05 9.05 -8.68
N ASP A 218 2.68 9.79 -7.78
CA ASP A 218 3.68 10.81 -8.10
C ASP A 218 4.95 10.58 -7.27
N PHE A 219 5.95 9.96 -7.90
CA PHE A 219 7.23 9.61 -7.25
C PHE A 219 8.21 10.80 -7.16
N GLU A 220 7.93 11.95 -7.78
CA GLU A 220 8.86 13.08 -7.84
C GLU A 220 8.72 14.02 -6.64
N GLN A 221 7.62 13.95 -5.89
CA GLN A 221 7.42 14.78 -4.70
C GLN A 221 7.96 14.09 -3.44
N GLU A 222 8.88 14.77 -2.74
CA GLU A 222 9.32 14.29 -1.42
C GLU A 222 8.21 14.43 -0.36
N MET A 223 8.04 13.39 0.45
CA MET A 223 7.10 13.44 1.57
C MET A 223 7.61 14.36 2.67
N SER A 224 6.84 15.38 2.99
CA SER A 224 7.15 16.38 4.01
C SER A 224 6.52 16.00 5.36
N PHE A 225 7.10 14.99 6.04
CA PHE A 225 6.83 14.73 7.47
C PHE A 225 8.02 15.15 8.31
N SER A 226 7.75 15.75 9.48
CA SER A 226 8.80 15.94 10.47
C SER A 226 9.24 14.61 11.06
N ASP A 227 10.47 14.52 11.54
CA ASP A 227 10.98 13.31 12.19
C ASP A 227 10.12 12.91 13.39
N SER A 228 9.68 13.89 14.19
CA SER A 228 8.82 13.64 15.35
C SER A 228 7.46 13.06 14.98
N GLU A 229 6.82 13.52 13.90
CA GLU A 229 5.57 12.96 13.39
C GLU A 229 5.78 11.57 12.82
N THR A 230 6.86 11.36 12.07
CA THR A 230 7.22 10.08 11.49
C THR A 230 7.39 9.00 12.56
N LEU A 231 8.13 9.30 13.63
CA LEU A 231 8.33 8.35 14.73
C LEU A 231 7.08 8.14 15.59
N LYS A 232 6.22 9.15 15.67
CA LYS A 232 4.99 9.10 16.46
C LYS A 232 3.94 8.16 15.87
N TYR A 233 3.81 8.12 14.54
CA TYR A 233 2.73 7.41 13.85
C TYR A 233 3.26 6.28 12.95
N PRO A 234 2.99 5.00 13.27
CA PRO A 234 3.45 3.86 12.46
C PRO A 234 3.09 3.94 10.98
N LEU A 235 1.93 4.49 10.63
CA LEU A 235 1.53 4.69 9.24
C LEU A 235 2.40 5.73 8.51
N PHE A 236 2.82 6.80 9.19
CA PHE A 236 3.73 7.79 8.59
C PHE A 236 5.16 7.25 8.51
N LEU A 237 5.58 6.48 9.50
CA LEU A 237 6.86 5.77 9.47
C LEU A 237 6.92 4.81 8.27
N PHE A 238 5.84 4.05 8.04
CA PHE A 238 5.71 3.18 6.88
C PHE A 238 5.85 3.97 5.56
N LEU A 239 5.06 5.03 5.38
CA LEU A 239 5.12 5.84 4.15
C LEU A 239 6.50 6.44 3.92
N LYS A 240 7.12 7.01 4.96
CA LYS A 240 8.45 7.62 4.84
C LYS A 240 9.54 6.60 4.56
N SER A 241 9.49 5.42 5.20
CA SER A 241 10.46 4.35 4.95
C SER A 241 10.36 3.78 3.54
N GLU A 242 9.13 3.61 3.00
CA GLU A 242 8.92 3.17 1.62
C GLU A 242 9.37 4.23 0.60
N ASP A 243 9.11 5.51 0.86
CA ASP A 243 9.59 6.63 0.03
C ASP A 243 11.12 6.66 -0.04
N LEU A 244 11.79 6.60 1.10
CA LEU A 244 13.24 6.52 1.17
C LEU A 244 13.80 5.28 0.43
N ALA A 245 13.18 4.12 0.62
CA ALA A 245 13.62 2.89 -0.03
C ALA A 245 13.45 2.97 -1.57
N ARG A 246 12.34 3.52 -2.07
CA ARG A 246 12.08 3.70 -3.51
C ARG A 246 13.00 4.75 -4.15
N SER A 247 13.39 5.75 -3.38
CA SER A 247 14.33 6.81 -3.82
C SER A 247 15.80 6.41 -3.74
N GLY A 248 16.12 5.11 -3.54
CA GLY A 248 17.48 4.63 -3.43
C GLY A 248 18.18 4.99 -2.10
N LYS A 249 17.45 5.53 -1.12
CA LYS A 249 17.96 5.90 0.21
C LYS A 249 17.71 4.78 1.24
N GLY A 250 17.96 3.51 0.84
CA GLY A 250 17.62 2.32 1.62
C GLY A 250 18.29 2.27 3.01
N GLN A 251 19.52 2.78 3.15
CA GLN A 251 20.20 2.89 4.45
C GLN A 251 19.41 3.79 5.40
N LEU A 252 19.00 4.97 4.94
CA LEU A 252 18.22 5.90 5.74
C LEU A 252 16.87 5.31 6.13
N ALA A 253 16.23 4.55 5.23
CA ALA A 253 14.99 3.83 5.54
C ALA A 253 15.20 2.82 6.67
N ALA A 254 16.28 2.03 6.62
CA ALA A 254 16.61 1.06 7.66
C ALA A 254 16.91 1.74 9.00
N ASP A 255 17.71 2.81 9.01
CA ASP A 255 18.07 3.55 10.22
C ASP A 255 16.83 4.19 10.88
N LEU A 256 15.92 4.74 10.07
CA LEU A 256 14.68 5.34 10.55
C LEU A 256 13.79 4.31 11.28
N VAL A 257 13.59 3.14 10.67
CA VAL A 257 12.78 2.08 11.28
C VAL A 257 13.48 1.46 12.50
N ALA A 258 14.81 1.24 12.43
CA ALA A 258 15.59 0.75 13.57
C ALA A 258 15.43 1.65 14.79
N ARG A 259 15.58 2.97 14.62
CA ARG A 259 15.39 3.96 15.70
C ARG A 259 13.99 3.88 16.32
N ALA A 260 12.94 3.75 15.49
CA ALA A 260 11.58 3.60 15.99
C ALA A 260 11.39 2.29 16.79
N LYS A 261 12.05 1.21 16.37
CA LYS A 261 12.01 -0.09 17.07
C LYS A 261 12.78 -0.09 18.37
N GLU A 262 13.88 0.64 18.47
CA GLU A 262 14.61 0.83 19.74
C GLU A 262 13.73 1.50 20.82
N GLU A 263 12.88 2.46 20.41
CA GLU A 263 11.97 3.15 21.32
C GLU A 263 10.73 2.34 21.71
N ARG A 264 10.20 1.52 20.79
CA ARG A 264 8.86 0.91 20.91
C ARG A 264 8.84 -0.62 20.87
N GLY A 265 9.91 -1.27 20.40
CA GLY A 265 9.90 -2.71 20.11
C GLY A 265 9.05 -3.03 18.87
N PHE A 266 7.95 -3.75 19.06
CA PHE A 266 6.97 -4.02 18.00
C PHE A 266 6.19 -2.74 17.64
N LEU A 267 6.18 -2.38 16.36
CA LEU A 267 5.59 -1.12 15.88
C LEU A 267 4.08 -1.19 15.64
N GLY A 268 3.45 -2.34 15.85
CA GLY A 268 2.02 -2.53 15.67
C GLY A 268 1.58 -2.76 14.22
N LEU A 269 2.42 -2.51 13.23
CA LEU A 269 2.13 -2.64 11.80
C LEU A 269 2.96 -3.75 11.17
N TRP A 270 2.34 -4.90 10.88
CA TRP A 270 3.02 -6.08 10.35
C TRP A 270 3.69 -5.87 9.00
N TYR A 271 3.08 -5.08 8.13
CA TYR A 271 3.72 -4.75 6.84
C TYR A 271 5.04 -3.99 7.03
N LEU A 272 5.12 -3.11 8.04
CA LEU A 272 6.36 -2.39 8.36
C LEU A 272 7.45 -3.36 8.87
N GLU A 273 7.07 -4.37 9.66
CA GLU A 273 8.01 -5.41 10.12
C GLU A 273 8.57 -6.23 8.95
N TYR A 274 7.72 -6.60 7.98
CA TYR A 274 8.15 -7.24 6.74
C TYR A 274 9.05 -6.33 5.91
N SER A 275 8.62 -5.09 5.67
CA SER A 275 9.35 -4.11 4.87
C SER A 275 10.71 -3.79 5.45
N PHE A 276 10.81 -3.72 6.78
CA PHE A 276 12.08 -3.54 7.47
C PHE A 276 13.04 -4.70 7.23
N GLY A 277 12.59 -5.96 7.41
CA GLY A 277 13.40 -7.15 7.14
C GLY A 277 13.89 -7.20 5.68
N LYS A 278 12.99 -6.93 4.73
CA LYS A 278 13.32 -6.77 3.30
C LYS A 278 14.42 -5.72 3.08
N THR A 279 14.28 -4.57 3.73
CA THR A 279 15.23 -3.45 3.62
C THR A 279 16.59 -3.81 4.21
N LEU A 280 16.65 -4.53 5.33
CA LEU A 280 17.89 -5.03 5.91
C LEU A 280 18.63 -5.98 4.95
N VAL A 281 17.92 -6.92 4.30
CA VAL A 281 18.52 -7.79 3.28
C VAL A 281 19.07 -6.98 2.10
N ARG A 282 18.30 -6.04 1.56
CA ARG A 282 18.73 -5.20 0.43
C ARG A 282 19.98 -4.38 0.75
N ASN A 283 20.14 -3.98 1.98
CA ASN A 283 21.30 -3.22 2.45
C ASN A 283 22.41 -4.10 3.04
N LEU A 284 22.28 -5.43 2.99
CA LEU A 284 23.23 -6.40 3.54
C LEU A 284 23.57 -6.12 5.02
N ARG A 285 22.55 -5.71 5.81
CA ARG A 285 22.70 -5.34 7.22
C ARG A 285 22.49 -6.54 8.15
N GLU A 286 23.15 -6.48 9.27
CA GLU A 286 22.89 -7.38 10.41
C GLU A 286 21.45 -7.27 10.88
N GLY A 287 20.94 -8.34 11.51
CA GLY A 287 19.56 -8.41 11.99
C GLY A 287 18.51 -8.78 10.92
N ALA A 288 18.89 -8.90 9.64
CA ALA A 288 17.98 -9.27 8.56
C ALA A 288 17.31 -10.62 8.81
N GLU A 289 18.09 -11.62 9.21
CA GLU A 289 17.60 -12.96 9.55
C GLU A 289 16.58 -12.91 10.68
N SER A 290 16.97 -12.38 11.85
CA SER A 290 16.11 -12.33 13.03
C SER A 290 14.82 -11.55 12.76
N GLN A 291 14.88 -10.46 12.00
CA GLN A 291 13.72 -9.64 11.66
C GLN A 291 12.74 -10.39 10.73
N LEU A 292 13.23 -11.06 9.68
CA LEU A 292 12.39 -11.84 8.78
C LEU A 292 11.82 -13.08 9.46
N LEU A 293 12.60 -13.77 10.30
CA LEU A 293 12.11 -14.90 11.10
C LEU A 293 11.05 -14.45 12.10
N PHE A 294 11.21 -13.29 12.75
CA PHE A 294 10.18 -12.72 13.60
C PHE A 294 8.88 -12.52 12.81
N PHE A 295 8.94 -11.90 11.63
CA PHE A 295 7.76 -11.70 10.79
C PHE A 295 7.13 -13.04 10.37
N ILE A 296 7.90 -13.97 9.80
CA ILE A 296 7.42 -15.25 9.29
C ILE A 296 6.72 -16.09 10.40
N ASN A 297 7.24 -16.04 11.62
CA ASN A 297 6.75 -16.88 12.72
C ASN A 297 5.64 -16.23 13.53
N GLN A 298 5.56 -14.91 13.59
CA GLN A 298 4.61 -14.20 14.45
C GLN A 298 3.44 -13.57 13.68
N TYR A 299 3.60 -13.33 12.38
CA TYR A 299 2.54 -12.72 11.59
C TYR A 299 1.34 -13.68 11.45
N PRO A 300 0.14 -13.25 11.86
CA PRO A 300 -1.05 -14.11 11.83
C PRO A 300 -1.72 -14.23 10.47
N GLY A 301 -1.34 -13.36 9.50
CA GLY A 301 -1.91 -13.30 8.16
C GLY A 301 -1.22 -14.23 7.15
N GLU A 302 -1.56 -14.08 5.89
CA GLU A 302 -1.09 -14.94 4.79
C GLU A 302 -0.26 -14.20 3.73
N ASN A 303 -0.34 -12.85 3.64
CA ASN A 303 0.37 -12.05 2.65
C ASN A 303 1.81 -11.75 3.06
N TYR A 304 2.68 -11.53 2.08
CA TYR A 304 4.11 -11.23 2.24
C TYR A 304 4.97 -12.34 2.84
N LEU A 305 4.38 -13.48 3.26
CA LEU A 305 5.14 -14.61 3.82
C LEU A 305 6.05 -15.26 2.77
N LYS A 306 5.56 -15.44 1.53
CA LYS A 306 6.37 -15.99 0.44
C LYS A 306 7.53 -15.06 0.10
N SER A 307 7.27 -13.77 0.03
CA SER A 307 8.29 -12.76 -0.21
C SER A 307 9.31 -12.68 0.91
N ALA A 308 8.88 -12.78 2.17
CA ALA A 308 9.79 -12.83 3.31
C ALA A 308 10.72 -14.05 3.26
N CYS A 309 10.17 -15.24 2.94
CA CYS A 309 10.96 -16.46 2.75
C CYS A 309 11.97 -16.31 1.59
N LEU A 310 11.59 -15.66 0.48
CA LEU A 310 12.51 -15.40 -0.63
C LEU A 310 13.67 -14.50 -0.20
N TYR A 311 13.40 -13.37 0.47
CA TYR A 311 14.47 -12.49 0.95
C TYR A 311 15.36 -13.17 1.98
N LEU A 312 14.81 -14.03 2.82
CA LEU A 312 15.57 -14.82 3.78
C LEU A 312 16.44 -15.88 3.07
N SER A 313 15.93 -16.53 2.04
CA SER A 313 16.75 -17.46 1.22
C SER A 313 17.92 -16.73 0.54
N TRP A 314 17.69 -15.54 0.00
CA TRP A 314 18.77 -14.72 -0.57
C TRP A 314 19.82 -14.32 0.46
N HIS A 315 19.39 -13.97 1.67
CA HIS A 315 20.31 -13.69 2.77
C HIS A 315 21.25 -14.86 3.02
N PHE A 316 20.73 -16.07 3.18
CA PHE A 316 21.53 -17.27 3.42
C PHE A 316 22.41 -17.66 2.22
N MET A 317 21.90 -17.53 0.98
CA MET A 317 22.71 -17.70 -0.22
C MET A 317 23.97 -16.82 -0.22
N LEU A 318 23.79 -15.54 0.14
CA LEU A 318 24.90 -14.58 0.16
C LEU A 318 25.90 -14.81 1.29
N GLN A 319 25.51 -15.54 2.34
CA GLN A 319 26.37 -16.04 3.41
C GLN A 319 27.04 -17.38 3.08
N GLY A 320 26.59 -18.07 2.02
CA GLY A 320 27.11 -19.39 1.64
C GLY A 320 26.46 -20.55 2.38
N ASP A 321 25.35 -20.31 3.09
CA ASP A 321 24.56 -21.36 3.73
C ASP A 321 23.56 -21.98 2.76
N GLU A 322 23.98 -23.04 2.09
CA GLU A 322 23.21 -23.76 1.09
C GLU A 322 22.00 -24.51 1.66
N GLU A 323 22.12 -24.99 2.88
CA GLU A 323 21.02 -25.71 3.56
C GLU A 323 19.88 -24.76 3.88
N ALA A 324 20.17 -23.65 4.54
CA ALA A 324 19.17 -22.62 4.83
C ALA A 324 18.61 -21.98 3.56
N TYR A 325 19.45 -21.72 2.54
CA TYR A 325 18.97 -21.26 1.22
C TYR A 325 17.92 -22.20 0.65
N SER A 326 18.21 -23.51 0.62
CA SER A 326 17.32 -24.52 0.06
C SER A 326 16.02 -24.63 0.85
N LEU A 327 16.11 -24.59 2.19
CA LEU A 327 14.97 -24.64 3.10
C LEU A 327 13.99 -23.47 2.82
N TYR A 328 14.48 -22.21 2.86
CA TYR A 328 13.61 -21.07 2.71
C TYR A 328 13.12 -20.86 1.27
N THR A 329 13.87 -21.31 0.26
CA THR A 329 13.38 -21.37 -1.12
C THR A 329 12.20 -22.35 -1.25
N ALA A 330 12.24 -23.50 -0.58
CA ALA A 330 11.13 -24.44 -0.54
C ALA A 330 9.91 -23.86 0.24
N GLU A 331 10.15 -23.13 1.32
CA GLU A 331 9.12 -22.45 2.11
C GLU A 331 8.34 -21.39 1.30
N VAL A 332 8.94 -20.76 0.29
CA VAL A 332 8.21 -19.86 -0.64
C VAL A 332 6.99 -20.54 -1.26
N LYS A 333 7.07 -21.84 -1.54
CA LYS A 333 5.94 -22.58 -2.15
C LYS A 333 4.81 -22.88 -1.17
N THR A 334 5.13 -23.09 0.11
CA THR A 334 4.21 -23.62 1.13
C THR A 334 3.65 -22.56 2.06
N LYS A 335 4.40 -21.52 2.43
CA LYS A 335 3.99 -20.46 3.35
C LYS A 335 3.02 -19.48 2.69
N GLY A 336 1.95 -19.13 3.40
CA GLY A 336 1.01 -18.08 2.99
C GLY A 336 0.36 -18.30 1.61
N LYS A 337 -0.17 -17.22 1.04
CA LYS A 337 -0.85 -17.21 -0.27
C LYS A 337 -0.19 -16.24 -1.24
N ALA A 338 -0.21 -16.58 -2.54
CA ALA A 338 0.26 -15.69 -3.61
C ALA A 338 -0.86 -14.74 -4.06
N PHE A 339 -1.40 -13.93 -3.13
CA PHE A 339 -2.43 -12.96 -3.44
C PHE A 339 -1.83 -11.62 -3.86
N VAL A 340 -0.91 -11.07 -3.08
CA VAL A 340 -0.23 -9.79 -3.38
C VAL A 340 0.89 -9.96 -4.41
N GLY A 341 1.19 -8.88 -5.14
CA GLY A 341 2.21 -8.89 -6.20
C GLY A 341 3.58 -9.36 -5.72
N ALA A 342 3.98 -8.99 -4.50
CA ALA A 342 5.26 -9.40 -3.91
C ALA A 342 5.36 -10.94 -3.74
N ASP A 343 4.28 -11.60 -3.30
CA ASP A 343 4.25 -13.05 -3.13
C ASP A 343 4.17 -13.79 -4.48
N LYS A 344 3.42 -13.25 -5.44
CA LYS A 344 3.42 -13.79 -6.83
C LYS A 344 4.83 -13.74 -7.42
N GLN A 345 5.52 -12.61 -7.27
CA GLN A 345 6.90 -12.45 -7.72
C GLN A 345 7.83 -13.43 -7.00
N ALA A 346 7.67 -13.60 -5.69
CA ALA A 346 8.48 -14.53 -4.91
C ALA A 346 8.36 -15.98 -5.41
N VAL A 347 7.15 -16.42 -5.77
CA VAL A 347 6.95 -17.75 -6.38
C VAL A 347 7.75 -17.89 -7.68
N TYR A 348 7.61 -16.95 -8.61
CA TYR A 348 8.34 -16.99 -9.87
C TYR A 348 9.86 -16.96 -9.68
N GLU A 349 10.36 -16.09 -8.80
CA GLU A 349 11.80 -15.96 -8.57
C GLU A 349 12.40 -17.18 -7.83
N SER A 350 11.61 -17.87 -7.01
CA SER A 350 12.06 -19.09 -6.33
C SER A 350 12.28 -20.30 -7.27
N GLU A 351 11.75 -20.24 -8.50
CA GLU A 351 11.92 -21.31 -9.49
C GLU A 351 13.30 -21.31 -10.15
N VAL A 352 14.02 -20.21 -10.09
CA VAL A 352 15.34 -20.05 -10.70
C VAL A 352 16.36 -19.64 -9.66
N ARG A 353 17.41 -20.45 -9.52
CA ARG A 353 18.52 -20.10 -8.63
C ARG A 353 19.23 -18.86 -9.17
N PRO A 354 19.29 -17.74 -8.41
CA PRO A 354 20.00 -16.56 -8.86
C PRO A 354 21.53 -16.79 -8.85
N HIS A 355 22.23 -16.10 -9.74
CA HIS A 355 23.68 -16.04 -9.66
C HIS A 355 24.10 -15.12 -8.49
N PRO A 356 24.94 -15.55 -7.53
CA PRO A 356 25.23 -14.79 -6.31
C PRO A 356 25.70 -13.36 -6.56
N GLN A 357 26.56 -13.14 -7.56
CA GLN A 357 27.05 -11.80 -7.88
C GLN A 357 25.97 -10.92 -8.53
N LEU A 358 25.10 -11.49 -9.40
CA LEU A 358 23.97 -10.74 -9.95
C LEU A 358 22.94 -10.39 -8.86
N LEU A 359 22.75 -11.26 -7.88
CA LEU A 359 21.93 -10.95 -6.72
C LEU A 359 22.54 -9.80 -5.91
N ARG A 360 23.86 -9.79 -5.67
CA ARG A 360 24.55 -8.66 -5.03
C ARG A 360 24.39 -7.37 -5.81
N ALA A 361 24.56 -7.42 -7.14
CA ALA A 361 24.35 -6.26 -8.01
C ALA A 361 22.90 -5.75 -7.94
N ARG A 362 21.90 -6.64 -7.95
CA ARG A 362 20.50 -6.29 -7.78
C ARG A 362 20.24 -5.58 -6.44
N LEU A 363 20.74 -6.15 -5.34
CA LEU A 363 20.55 -5.56 -4.02
C LEU A 363 21.27 -4.20 -3.90
N ALA A 364 22.44 -4.05 -4.51
CA ALA A 364 23.16 -2.78 -4.61
C ALA A 364 22.34 -1.74 -5.41
N PHE A 365 21.79 -2.14 -6.56
CA PHE A 365 20.92 -1.29 -7.37
C PHE A 365 19.67 -0.83 -6.60
N ASP A 366 19.02 -1.74 -5.89
CA ASP A 366 17.82 -1.49 -5.11
C ASP A 366 18.06 -0.51 -3.94
N ARG A 367 19.29 -0.45 -3.40
CA ARG A 367 19.67 0.53 -2.36
C ARG A 367 20.27 1.83 -2.89
N GLY A 368 20.41 1.97 -4.23
CA GLY A 368 20.97 3.15 -4.87
C GLY A 368 22.50 3.22 -4.89
N ASP A 369 23.19 2.12 -4.71
CA ASP A 369 24.65 2.01 -4.70
C ASP A 369 25.16 1.64 -6.10
N ASP A 370 25.10 2.61 -7.01
CA ASP A 370 25.45 2.42 -8.42
C ASP A 370 26.92 2.06 -8.63
N GLU A 371 27.82 2.57 -7.77
CA GLU A 371 29.24 2.24 -7.83
C GLU A 371 29.50 0.74 -7.59
N SER A 372 28.89 0.19 -6.54
CA SER A 372 28.98 -1.27 -6.27
C SER A 372 28.39 -2.09 -7.43
N VAL A 373 27.27 -1.65 -8.03
CA VAL A 373 26.68 -2.35 -9.19
C VAL A 373 27.68 -2.42 -10.34
N GLU A 374 28.30 -1.30 -10.68
CA GLU A 374 29.25 -1.20 -11.79
C GLU A 374 30.46 -2.11 -11.56
N ILE A 375 31.11 -1.99 -10.39
CA ILE A 375 32.25 -2.84 -10.02
C ILE A 375 31.90 -4.32 -10.11
N ILE A 376 30.74 -4.74 -9.62
CA ILE A 376 30.32 -6.14 -9.66
C ILE A 376 30.13 -6.59 -11.11
N LEU A 377 29.42 -5.81 -11.94
CA LEU A 377 29.09 -6.21 -13.31
C LEU A 377 30.31 -6.20 -14.25
N GLU A 378 31.27 -5.30 -14.05
CA GLU A 378 32.53 -5.25 -14.83
C GLU A 378 33.43 -6.46 -14.56
N ASN A 379 33.40 -6.98 -13.33
CA ASN A 379 34.17 -8.17 -12.95
C ASN A 379 33.52 -9.50 -13.35
N MET A 380 32.38 -9.47 -14.06
CA MET A 380 31.66 -10.66 -14.51
C MET A 380 31.85 -10.90 -16.01
N ASN A 381 31.94 -12.17 -16.38
CA ASN A 381 31.95 -12.57 -17.79
C ASN A 381 30.58 -13.15 -18.18
N PRO A 382 29.76 -12.42 -18.96
CA PRO A 382 28.41 -12.87 -19.33
C PRO A 382 28.41 -14.13 -20.20
N LEU A 383 29.51 -14.45 -20.88
CA LEU A 383 29.63 -15.67 -21.68
C LEU A 383 29.63 -16.96 -20.84
N LEU A 384 29.84 -16.84 -19.53
CA LEU A 384 29.80 -17.96 -18.60
C LEU A 384 28.41 -18.21 -18.01
N PHE A 385 27.41 -17.40 -18.34
CA PHE A 385 26.05 -17.60 -17.83
C PHE A 385 25.36 -18.75 -18.56
N SER A 386 24.98 -19.78 -17.81
CA SER A 386 24.16 -20.89 -18.29
C SER A 386 22.67 -20.58 -18.45
N SER A 387 22.23 -19.47 -17.85
CA SER A 387 20.83 -19.07 -17.81
C SER A 387 20.57 -17.79 -18.64
N THR A 388 19.56 -17.84 -19.50
CA THR A 388 19.09 -16.66 -20.24
C THR A 388 18.71 -15.53 -19.29
N LEU A 389 18.09 -15.83 -18.17
CA LEU A 389 17.71 -14.85 -17.16
C LEU A 389 18.93 -14.12 -16.57
N ASN A 390 20.01 -14.84 -16.27
CA ASN A 390 21.24 -14.21 -15.77
C ASN A 390 21.87 -13.27 -16.80
N ASN A 391 21.82 -13.65 -18.08
CA ASN A 391 22.29 -12.80 -19.16
C ASN A 391 21.41 -11.54 -19.31
N GLN A 392 20.09 -11.70 -19.25
CA GLN A 392 19.14 -10.56 -19.25
C GLN A 392 19.38 -9.61 -18.08
N LEU A 393 19.54 -10.13 -16.86
CA LEU A 393 19.79 -9.32 -15.65
C LEU A 393 21.10 -8.54 -15.76
N TRP A 394 22.17 -9.15 -16.28
CA TRP A 394 23.46 -8.49 -16.46
C TRP A 394 23.35 -7.30 -17.42
N HIS A 395 22.75 -7.51 -18.60
CA HIS A 395 22.51 -6.43 -19.57
C HIS A 395 21.56 -5.37 -19.02
N TYR A 396 20.48 -5.77 -18.35
CA TYR A 396 19.49 -4.85 -17.80
C TYR A 396 20.11 -3.90 -16.76
N TYR A 397 20.87 -4.42 -15.79
CA TYR A 397 21.50 -3.56 -14.79
C TYR A 397 22.59 -2.68 -15.37
N ARG A 398 23.35 -3.14 -16.35
CA ARG A 398 24.29 -2.27 -17.09
C ARG A 398 23.56 -1.15 -17.79
N ALA A 399 22.48 -1.44 -18.49
CA ALA A 399 21.65 -0.44 -19.14
C ALA A 399 21.14 0.62 -18.14
N ARG A 400 20.65 0.17 -16.97
CA ARG A 400 20.17 1.06 -15.91
C ARG A 400 21.27 1.96 -15.35
N ILE A 401 22.49 1.45 -15.22
CA ILE A 401 23.64 2.28 -14.76
C ILE A 401 24.02 3.31 -15.82
N PHE A 402 24.09 2.91 -17.10
CA PHE A 402 24.38 3.86 -18.19
C PHE A 402 23.30 4.97 -18.29
N GLU A 403 22.03 4.60 -18.16
CA GLU A 403 20.91 5.55 -18.13
C GLU A 403 21.06 6.57 -16.99
N ARG A 404 21.36 6.12 -15.74
CA ARG A 404 21.57 7.01 -14.59
C ARG A 404 22.78 7.96 -14.77
N LYS A 405 23.78 7.54 -15.55
CA LYS A 405 24.96 8.35 -15.89
C LYS A 405 24.74 9.26 -17.09
N GLY A 406 23.57 9.22 -17.74
CA GLY A 406 23.27 9.99 -18.96
C GLY A 406 23.95 9.45 -20.22
N ASN A 407 24.44 8.19 -20.19
CA ASN A 407 25.03 7.53 -21.34
C ASN A 407 23.97 6.79 -22.17
N ASP A 408 23.07 7.54 -22.76
CA ASP A 408 21.85 7.02 -23.40
C ASP A 408 22.13 6.02 -24.51
N GLU A 409 23.16 6.24 -25.34
CA GLU A 409 23.52 5.32 -26.43
C GLU A 409 23.91 3.93 -25.90
N GLN A 410 24.71 3.88 -24.84
CA GLN A 410 25.13 2.63 -24.21
C GLN A 410 23.95 1.98 -23.50
N ALA A 411 23.09 2.76 -22.83
CA ALA A 411 21.87 2.25 -22.20
C ALA A 411 20.93 1.60 -23.24
N ILE A 412 20.67 2.27 -24.36
CA ILE A 412 19.85 1.74 -25.46
C ILE A 412 20.45 0.46 -26.04
N SER A 413 21.78 0.41 -26.21
CA SER A 413 22.48 -0.80 -26.70
C SER A 413 22.28 -1.98 -25.78
N GLU A 414 22.45 -1.77 -24.47
CA GLU A 414 22.32 -2.84 -23.47
C GLU A 414 20.85 -3.29 -23.29
N TYR A 415 19.88 -2.37 -23.28
CA TYR A 415 18.46 -2.73 -23.36
C TYR A 415 18.14 -3.50 -24.64
N GLY A 416 18.76 -3.11 -25.77
CA GLY A 416 18.68 -3.82 -27.04
C GLY A 416 19.13 -5.29 -26.94
N ASN A 417 20.13 -5.59 -26.12
CA ASN A 417 20.55 -6.94 -25.87
C ASN A 417 19.54 -7.73 -25.03
N VAL A 418 18.87 -7.11 -24.06
CA VAL A 418 17.75 -7.74 -23.31
C VAL A 418 16.61 -8.12 -24.24
N ILE A 419 16.14 -7.22 -25.10
CA ILE A 419 14.96 -7.46 -25.97
C ILE A 419 15.22 -8.47 -27.09
N LYS A 420 16.46 -8.78 -27.42
CA LYS A 420 16.82 -9.84 -28.38
C LYS A 420 16.67 -11.25 -27.79
N THR A 421 16.52 -11.36 -26.48
CA THR A 421 16.35 -12.66 -25.82
C THR A 421 14.87 -13.10 -25.84
N PRO A 422 14.56 -14.39 -25.70
CA PRO A 422 13.19 -14.87 -25.57
C PRO A 422 12.48 -14.25 -24.35
N PHE A 423 11.19 -13.93 -24.49
CA PHE A 423 10.39 -13.48 -23.37
C PHE A 423 10.18 -14.60 -22.36
N ASP A 424 10.36 -14.27 -21.10
CA ASP A 424 10.07 -15.14 -19.95
C ASP A 424 8.99 -14.45 -19.08
N ALA A 425 7.80 -15.06 -19.02
CA ALA A 425 6.67 -14.54 -18.25
C ALA A 425 6.94 -14.45 -16.74
N ARG A 426 8.02 -15.05 -16.25
CA ARG A 426 8.44 -14.94 -14.85
C ARG A 426 9.13 -13.61 -14.53
N THR A 427 9.45 -12.81 -15.54
CA THR A 427 10.18 -11.55 -15.35
C THR A 427 9.56 -10.38 -16.12
N TYR A 428 9.82 -9.19 -15.63
CA TYR A 428 9.43 -7.94 -16.27
C TYR A 428 10.53 -7.34 -17.18
N LEU A 429 11.71 -7.97 -17.26
CA LEU A 429 12.92 -7.36 -17.82
C LEU A 429 12.74 -6.91 -19.27
N LEU A 430 12.14 -7.75 -20.11
CA LEU A 430 11.97 -7.44 -21.52
C LEU A 430 10.94 -6.31 -21.77
N PRO A 431 9.71 -6.35 -21.24
CA PRO A 431 8.79 -5.22 -21.38
C PRO A 431 9.30 -3.94 -20.71
N ALA A 432 10.00 -4.03 -19.58
CA ALA A 432 10.62 -2.87 -18.96
C ALA A 432 11.72 -2.26 -19.83
N SER A 433 12.56 -3.08 -20.50
CA SER A 433 13.59 -2.60 -21.41
C SER A 433 12.98 -1.82 -22.59
N HIS A 434 11.88 -2.30 -23.15
CA HIS A 434 11.17 -1.55 -24.17
C HIS A 434 10.67 -0.18 -23.66
N ILE A 435 10.10 -0.11 -22.44
CA ILE A 435 9.63 1.15 -21.86
C ILE A 435 10.79 2.12 -21.66
N ARG A 436 11.91 1.66 -21.10
CA ARG A 436 13.09 2.50 -20.87
C ARG A 436 13.68 3.01 -22.15
N MET A 437 13.79 2.17 -23.19
CA MET A 437 14.20 2.63 -24.52
C MET A 437 13.25 3.68 -25.08
N ALA A 438 11.95 3.50 -24.92
CA ALA A 438 10.96 4.50 -25.37
C ALA A 438 11.13 5.84 -24.65
N GLU A 439 11.35 5.84 -23.34
CA GLU A 439 11.60 7.05 -22.54
C GLU A 439 12.89 7.76 -23.00
N LEU A 440 13.97 7.01 -23.25
CA LEU A 440 15.22 7.56 -23.78
C LEU A 440 15.03 8.16 -25.18
N PHE A 441 14.31 7.50 -26.09
CA PHE A 441 14.01 8.05 -27.40
C PHE A 441 13.14 9.31 -27.32
N LEU A 442 12.19 9.38 -26.37
CA LEU A 442 11.42 10.60 -26.14
C LEU A 442 12.29 11.78 -25.69
N SER A 443 13.22 11.55 -24.76
CA SER A 443 14.15 12.59 -24.30
C SER A 443 15.03 13.14 -25.44
N GLN A 444 15.30 12.30 -26.45
CA GLN A 444 16.06 12.67 -27.66
C GLN A 444 15.20 13.26 -28.78
N GLY A 445 13.86 13.40 -28.56
CA GLY A 445 12.94 13.90 -29.58
C GLY A 445 12.56 12.89 -30.67
N GLU A 446 12.99 11.61 -30.52
CA GLU A 446 12.73 10.55 -31.48
C GLU A 446 11.36 9.86 -31.23
N THR A 447 10.28 10.63 -31.35
CA THR A 447 8.91 10.21 -30.99
C THR A 447 8.44 8.96 -31.73
N GLY A 448 8.84 8.78 -32.99
CA GLY A 448 8.46 7.60 -33.76
C GLY A 448 9.07 6.29 -33.22
N LYS A 449 10.36 6.32 -32.80
CA LYS A 449 11.00 5.19 -32.16
C LYS A 449 10.39 4.91 -30.80
N ALA A 450 10.14 5.95 -30.03
CA ALA A 450 9.49 5.83 -28.72
C ALA A 450 8.11 5.15 -28.83
N GLU A 451 7.28 5.58 -29.79
CA GLU A 451 5.97 4.98 -30.03
C GLU A 451 6.06 3.48 -30.33
N VAL A 452 7.03 3.07 -31.18
CA VAL A 452 7.26 1.66 -31.48
C VAL A 452 7.55 0.88 -30.20
N HIS A 453 8.48 1.34 -29.38
CA HIS A 453 8.87 0.62 -28.16
C HIS A 453 7.77 0.60 -27.10
N PHE A 454 7.00 1.67 -26.93
CA PHE A 454 5.81 1.59 -26.06
C PHE A 454 4.79 0.58 -26.55
N LYS A 455 4.51 0.52 -27.86
CA LYS A 455 3.61 -0.49 -28.42
C LYS A 455 4.14 -1.91 -28.23
N GLU A 456 5.45 -2.14 -28.42
CA GLU A 456 6.06 -3.44 -28.21
C GLU A 456 5.93 -3.88 -26.75
N SER A 457 6.17 -2.99 -25.77
CA SER A 457 6.03 -3.32 -24.35
C SER A 457 4.62 -3.79 -23.97
N LEU A 458 3.59 -3.28 -24.64
CA LEU A 458 2.19 -3.64 -24.38
C LEU A 458 1.75 -4.98 -24.96
N LYS A 459 2.57 -5.63 -25.80
CA LYS A 459 2.31 -6.99 -26.27
C LYS A 459 2.49 -8.06 -25.17
N TYR A 460 3.21 -7.71 -24.11
CA TYR A 460 3.46 -8.57 -22.96
C TYR A 460 2.47 -8.20 -21.84
N ASN A 461 1.64 -9.13 -21.37
CA ASN A 461 0.61 -8.88 -20.38
C ASN A 461 0.54 -9.91 -19.25
N ASP A 462 1.24 -11.02 -19.38
CA ASP A 462 1.26 -12.10 -18.40
C ASP A 462 2.63 -12.19 -17.72
N TYR A 463 2.92 -11.20 -16.86
CA TYR A 463 4.13 -11.17 -16.04
C TYR A 463 3.89 -10.39 -14.74
N PRO A 464 4.71 -10.60 -13.69
CA PRO A 464 4.58 -9.89 -12.43
C PRO A 464 4.65 -8.37 -12.59
N TYR A 465 3.72 -7.66 -11.95
CA TYR A 465 3.60 -6.20 -12.02
C TYR A 465 3.27 -5.61 -13.41
N ALA A 466 2.74 -6.41 -14.34
CA ALA A 466 2.42 -5.95 -15.70
C ALA A 466 1.62 -4.64 -15.72
N ALA A 467 0.61 -4.51 -14.85
CA ALA A 467 -0.19 -3.29 -14.77
C ALA A 467 0.64 -2.03 -14.46
N SER A 468 1.64 -2.14 -13.58
CA SER A 468 2.52 -1.02 -13.20
C SER A 468 3.42 -0.56 -14.36
N TYR A 469 3.90 -1.51 -15.17
CA TYR A 469 4.71 -1.20 -16.34
C TYR A 469 3.88 -0.71 -17.53
N GLN A 470 2.70 -1.29 -17.76
CA GLN A 470 1.84 -0.91 -18.88
C GLN A 470 1.21 0.49 -18.74
N ARG A 471 0.94 0.95 -17.51
CA ARG A 471 0.30 2.23 -17.26
C ARG A 471 1.08 3.41 -17.85
N PRO A 472 2.39 3.60 -17.58
CA PRO A 472 3.19 4.66 -18.18
C PRO A 472 3.20 4.58 -19.72
N ALA A 473 3.37 3.38 -20.28
CA ALA A 473 3.38 3.18 -21.73
C ALA A 473 2.06 3.59 -22.39
N LYS A 474 0.91 3.22 -21.80
CA LYS A 474 -0.41 3.63 -22.29
C LYS A 474 -0.63 5.13 -22.19
N SER A 475 -0.19 5.74 -21.09
CA SER A 475 -0.27 7.21 -20.90
C SER A 475 0.57 7.96 -21.94
N ALA A 476 1.83 7.55 -22.14
CA ALA A 476 2.70 8.15 -23.12
C ALA A 476 2.14 8.05 -24.56
N LEU A 477 1.58 6.90 -24.94
CA LEU A 477 0.95 6.70 -26.25
C LEU A 477 -0.29 7.58 -26.49
N LYS A 478 -0.98 8.04 -25.45
CA LYS A 478 -2.08 9.00 -25.58
C LYS A 478 -1.57 10.41 -25.85
N THR A 479 -0.46 10.78 -25.22
CA THR A 479 0.15 12.11 -25.35
C THR A 479 0.85 12.29 -26.71
N LEU A 480 1.33 11.18 -27.30
CA LEU A 480 2.01 11.15 -28.60
C LEU A 480 1.07 11.21 -29.81
N LYS A 481 -0.24 11.06 -29.60
CA LYS A 481 -1.29 11.22 -30.63
C LYS A 481 -1.75 12.65 -30.71
#